data_c34f0bef539737294b90fa8883e50071
#
_entry.id   c34f0bef539737294b90fa8883e50071
#
_cell.length_a   1.000
_cell.length_b   1.000
_cell.length_c   1.000
_cell.angle_alpha   90.00
_cell.angle_beta   90.00
_cell.angle_gamma   90.00
#
_symmetry.space_group_name_H-M   'P 1'
#
loop_
_entity.id
_entity.type
_entity.pdbx_description
1 polymer ?
#
loop_
_entity_poly.entity_id
_entity_poly.type
_entity_poly.pdbx_seq_one_letter_code
_entity_poly.pdbx_strand_id
1 'polypeptide(L)'
;MGGARRDEEKARAKERIFSHRDSFGQWQPKEQRPELWTLFNTRIRPGEHFRAFPISNWTELDVWLYIARENIPLPQMYYTHEREVVRRRGLLVPVTPVTPLQPGEQSERAQVRFRTVGDMTCTCPVESAAASPADVVAETLTVTISERGATRMDDRTSDASMERRKKEGYF
;
A
#
# COMPACT_ATOMS: atom_id res chain seq x y z
N MET A 1 -7.13 -9.83 -9.21
CA MET A 1 -5.72 -9.39 -9.18
C MET A 1 -5.55 -8.35 -8.10
N GLY A 2 -4.35 -8.21 -7.53
CA GLY A 2 -4.02 -7.21 -6.52
C GLY A 2 -2.65 -6.59 -6.78
N GLY A 3 -2.44 -5.36 -6.28
CA GLY A 3 -1.19 -4.61 -6.42
C GLY A 3 -0.23 -4.74 -5.24
N ALA A 4 -0.41 -5.76 -4.38
CA ALA A 4 0.46 -5.94 -3.23
C ALA A 4 1.91 -6.26 -3.65
N ARG A 5 2.87 -5.61 -2.99
CA ARG A 5 4.30 -5.81 -3.17
C ARG A 5 4.96 -6.25 -1.86
N ARG A 6 6.06 -6.98 -1.96
CA ARG A 6 6.80 -7.48 -0.78
C ARG A 6 7.51 -6.38 0.00
N ASP A 7 7.83 -5.26 -0.64
CA ASP A 7 8.51 -4.12 -0.03
C ASP A 7 7.60 -3.19 0.78
N GLU A 8 6.28 -3.30 0.63
CA GLU A 8 5.34 -2.43 1.33
C GLU A 8 5.45 -2.57 2.85
N GLU A 9 5.58 -3.82 3.33
CA GLU A 9 5.62 -4.13 4.76
C GLU A 9 6.10 -5.58 4.99
N LYS A 10 6.66 -5.87 6.17
CA LYS A 10 7.08 -7.22 6.58
C LYS A 10 5.97 -8.27 6.43
N ALA A 11 4.73 -7.93 6.74
CA ALA A 11 3.59 -8.84 6.59
C ALA A 11 3.32 -9.19 5.12
N ARG A 12 3.64 -8.30 4.19
CA ARG A 12 3.52 -8.50 2.75
C ARG A 12 4.70 -9.23 2.13
N ALA A 13 5.84 -9.29 2.80
CA ALA A 13 7.03 -9.98 2.31
C ALA A 13 6.81 -11.49 2.04
N LYS A 14 5.76 -12.06 2.59
CA LYS A 14 5.35 -13.47 2.36
C LYS A 14 4.43 -13.62 1.15
N GLU A 15 3.86 -12.54 0.62
CA GLU A 15 3.00 -12.60 -0.56
C GLU A 15 3.80 -13.07 -1.77
N ARG A 16 3.18 -13.93 -2.56
CA ARG A 16 3.75 -14.45 -3.79
C ARG A 16 2.99 -13.92 -4.99
N ILE A 17 3.53 -14.11 -6.19
CA ILE A 17 2.84 -13.73 -7.43
C ILE A 17 1.45 -14.40 -7.48
N PHE A 18 1.37 -15.66 -7.06
CA PHE A 18 0.09 -16.36 -6.90
C PHE A 18 -0.12 -16.77 -5.45
N SER A 19 -1.32 -16.56 -4.95
CA SER A 19 -1.75 -16.94 -3.61
C SER A 19 -3.00 -17.82 -3.74
N HIS A 20 -2.85 -19.11 -3.43
CA HIS A 20 -3.96 -20.06 -3.40
C HIS A 20 -4.85 -19.82 -2.19
N ARG A 21 -6.13 -19.80 -2.42
CA ARG A 21 -7.17 -19.66 -1.39
C ARG A 21 -8.08 -20.85 -1.44
N ASP A 22 -8.32 -21.45 -0.28
CA ASP A 22 -9.28 -22.55 -0.13
C ASP A 22 -10.72 -22.08 -0.30
N SER A 23 -11.68 -22.98 -0.17
CA SER A 23 -13.12 -22.69 -0.28
C SER A 23 -13.63 -21.68 0.75
N PHE A 24 -12.91 -21.44 1.83
CA PHE A 24 -13.19 -20.44 2.85
C PHE A 24 -12.48 -19.11 2.61
N GLY A 25 -11.67 -19.02 1.53
CA GLY A 25 -10.87 -17.85 1.20
C GLY A 25 -9.58 -17.73 2.01
N GLN A 26 -9.21 -18.75 2.79
CA GLN A 26 -7.99 -18.76 3.59
C GLN A 26 -6.77 -19.07 2.73
N TRP A 27 -5.65 -18.45 3.10
CA TRP A 27 -4.38 -18.72 2.43
C TRP A 27 -3.75 -19.98 2.97
N GLN A 28 -3.44 -20.94 2.06
CA GLN A 28 -2.82 -22.23 2.38
C GLN A 28 -1.37 -22.27 1.85
N PRO A 29 -0.42 -21.59 2.53
CA PRO A 29 0.95 -21.47 2.01
C PRO A 29 1.67 -22.81 1.88
N LYS A 30 1.30 -23.81 2.67
CA LYS A 30 1.90 -25.15 2.61
C LYS A 30 1.47 -25.95 1.38
N GLU A 31 0.27 -25.70 0.88
CA GLU A 31 -0.29 -26.36 -0.31
C GLU A 31 -0.01 -25.55 -1.58
N GLN A 32 0.42 -24.31 -1.44
CA GLN A 32 0.74 -23.45 -2.56
C GLN A 32 1.98 -23.95 -3.27
N ARG A 33 1.85 -24.19 -4.58
CA ARG A 33 2.96 -24.57 -5.44
C ARG A 33 3.90 -23.38 -5.65
N PRO A 34 5.20 -23.66 -5.92
CA PRO A 34 6.16 -22.63 -6.25
C PRO A 34 5.74 -21.78 -7.44
N GLU A 35 6.36 -20.62 -7.56
CA GLU A 35 6.15 -19.60 -8.59
C GLU A 35 6.40 -20.12 -10.02
N LEU A 36 6.16 -19.30 -11.01
CA LEU A 36 6.09 -19.60 -12.45
C LEU A 36 7.25 -20.40 -13.06
N TRP A 37 8.46 -20.29 -12.50
CA TRP A 37 9.66 -20.98 -12.99
C TRP A 37 9.85 -22.40 -12.42
N THR A 38 8.94 -22.83 -11.59
CA THR A 38 8.86 -24.20 -11.07
C THR A 38 7.46 -24.73 -11.32
N LEU A 39 7.25 -26.03 -11.15
CA LEU A 39 5.99 -26.70 -11.43
C LEU A 39 4.79 -25.98 -10.82
N PHE A 40 4.11 -25.16 -11.62
CA PHE A 40 2.90 -24.47 -11.23
C PHE A 40 1.68 -25.40 -11.39
N ASN A 41 0.98 -25.65 -10.28
CA ASN A 41 -0.25 -26.43 -10.32
C ASN A 41 -1.45 -25.49 -10.43
N THR A 42 -2.10 -25.50 -11.58
CA THR A 42 -3.30 -24.70 -11.87
C THR A 42 -4.60 -25.35 -11.43
N ARG A 43 -4.55 -26.59 -10.89
CA ARG A 43 -5.77 -27.26 -10.42
C ARG A 43 -6.34 -26.55 -9.21
N ILE A 44 -7.62 -26.24 -9.31
CA ILE A 44 -8.44 -25.70 -8.21
C ILE A 44 -9.67 -26.58 -8.04
N ARG A 45 -10.13 -26.72 -6.82
CA ARG A 45 -11.39 -27.39 -6.49
C ARG A 45 -12.55 -26.39 -6.51
N PRO A 46 -13.80 -26.84 -6.61
CA PRO A 46 -14.95 -25.93 -6.46
C PRO A 46 -14.85 -25.10 -5.17
N GLY A 47 -15.03 -23.77 -5.30
CA GLY A 47 -14.91 -22.83 -4.20
C GLY A 47 -13.49 -22.27 -3.95
N GLU A 48 -12.45 -22.92 -4.42
CA GLU A 48 -11.08 -22.40 -4.33
C GLU A 48 -10.81 -21.36 -5.41
N HIS A 49 -9.82 -20.46 -5.15
CA HIS A 49 -9.40 -19.48 -6.14
C HIS A 49 -7.94 -19.05 -5.94
N PHE A 50 -7.36 -18.44 -6.97
CA PHE A 50 -6.05 -17.79 -6.87
C PHE A 50 -6.19 -16.27 -6.85
N ARG A 51 -5.43 -15.63 -5.98
CA ARG A 51 -5.16 -14.18 -6.06
C ARG A 51 -3.83 -13.99 -6.75
N ALA A 52 -3.80 -13.19 -7.81
CA ALA A 52 -2.60 -12.87 -8.55
C ALA A 52 -2.09 -11.48 -8.16
N PHE A 53 -0.80 -11.38 -7.84
CA PHE A 53 -0.09 -10.14 -7.50
C PHE A 53 1.08 -9.96 -8.48
N PRO A 54 0.81 -9.47 -9.70
CA PRO A 54 1.80 -9.44 -10.79
C PRO A 54 3.08 -8.66 -10.45
N ILE A 55 2.95 -7.64 -9.57
CA ILE A 55 4.06 -6.78 -9.14
C ILE A 55 4.61 -7.14 -7.75
N SER A 56 4.36 -8.36 -7.26
CA SER A 56 4.74 -8.72 -5.89
C SER A 56 6.26 -8.64 -5.64
N ASN A 57 7.08 -8.83 -6.67
CA ASN A 57 8.54 -8.73 -6.60
C ASN A 57 9.08 -7.31 -6.85
N TRP A 58 8.22 -6.35 -7.20
CA TRP A 58 8.61 -4.99 -7.48
C TRP A 58 8.75 -4.19 -6.20
N THR A 59 9.69 -3.27 -6.19
CA THR A 59 9.78 -2.22 -5.18
C THR A 59 8.92 -1.02 -5.57
N GLU A 60 8.69 -0.10 -4.63
CA GLU A 60 8.06 1.19 -4.95
C GLU A 60 8.84 1.93 -6.05
N LEU A 61 10.16 1.89 -5.96
CA LEU A 61 11.04 2.48 -6.97
C LEU A 61 10.84 1.88 -8.36
N ASP A 62 10.74 0.54 -8.46
CA ASP A 62 10.50 -0.15 -9.75
C ASP A 62 9.17 0.31 -10.37
N VAL A 63 8.12 0.48 -9.56
CA VAL A 63 6.83 0.98 -10.03
C VAL A 63 6.97 2.39 -10.60
N TRP A 64 7.65 3.30 -9.88
CA TRP A 64 7.83 4.68 -10.33
C TRP A 64 8.74 4.81 -11.56
N LEU A 65 9.80 3.99 -11.63
CA LEU A 65 10.64 3.91 -12.83
C LEU A 65 9.85 3.42 -14.04
N TYR A 66 8.98 2.43 -13.86
CA TYR A 66 8.11 1.94 -14.92
C TYR A 66 7.11 3.01 -15.38
N ILE A 67 6.45 3.70 -14.45
CA ILE A 67 5.52 4.80 -14.73
C ILE A 67 6.22 5.91 -15.53
N ALA A 68 7.43 6.30 -15.12
CA ALA A 68 8.21 7.32 -15.81
C ALA A 68 8.60 6.87 -17.23
N ARG A 69 9.06 5.62 -17.40
CA ARG A 69 9.48 5.07 -18.69
C ARG A 69 8.34 4.96 -19.68
N GLU A 70 7.20 4.46 -19.24
CA GLU A 70 6.02 4.21 -20.09
C GLU A 70 5.09 5.44 -20.21
N ASN A 71 5.44 6.56 -19.54
CA ASN A 71 4.61 7.78 -19.51
C ASN A 71 3.15 7.50 -19.07
N ILE A 72 2.97 6.68 -18.05
CA ILE A 72 1.65 6.29 -17.57
C ILE A 72 0.98 7.49 -16.87
N PRO A 73 -0.20 7.93 -17.32
CA PRO A 73 -0.90 9.02 -16.67
C PRO A 73 -1.44 8.57 -15.32
N LEU A 74 -1.18 9.37 -14.28
CA LEU A 74 -1.69 9.14 -12.94
C LEU A 74 -2.56 10.31 -12.46
N PRO A 75 -3.49 10.07 -11.53
CA PRO A 75 -4.22 11.12 -10.85
C PRO A 75 -3.29 12.12 -10.14
N GLN A 76 -3.68 13.40 -10.12
CA GLN A 76 -2.90 14.48 -9.51
C GLN A 76 -2.53 14.22 -8.05
N MET A 77 -3.32 13.46 -7.31
CA MET A 77 -3.08 13.17 -5.90
C MET A 77 -1.78 12.40 -5.62
N TYR A 78 -1.18 11.74 -6.62
CA TYR A 78 0.11 11.08 -6.51
C TYR A 78 1.30 12.05 -6.61
N TYR A 79 1.03 13.29 -7.02
CA TYR A 79 2.01 14.37 -7.12
C TYR A 79 1.72 15.45 -6.10
N THR A 80 2.66 16.37 -5.94
CA THR A 80 2.50 17.47 -5.00
C THR A 80 1.26 18.30 -5.29
N HIS A 81 0.49 18.57 -4.27
CA HIS A 81 -0.65 19.47 -4.30
C HIS A 81 -0.88 20.08 -2.91
N GLU A 82 -1.47 21.25 -2.86
CA GLU A 82 -1.84 21.86 -1.59
C GLU A 82 -3.08 21.18 -1.01
N ARG A 83 -3.01 20.82 0.26
CA ARG A 83 -4.13 20.21 0.98
C ARG A 83 -4.21 20.70 2.41
N GLU A 84 -5.43 20.84 2.91
CA GLU A 84 -5.70 21.10 4.32
C GLU A 84 -5.52 19.77 5.10
N VAL A 85 -4.66 19.80 6.10
CA VAL A 85 -4.30 18.63 6.90
C VAL A 85 -4.23 19.00 8.39
N VAL A 86 -4.32 17.99 9.23
CA VAL A 86 -4.06 18.09 10.67
C VAL A 86 -3.03 17.05 11.08
N ARG A 87 -2.13 17.38 12.01
CA ARG A 87 -1.12 16.45 12.51
C ARG A 87 -1.70 15.61 13.65
N ARG A 88 -1.86 14.31 13.40
CA ARG A 88 -2.28 13.33 14.40
C ARG A 88 -1.24 12.24 14.53
N ARG A 89 -0.66 12.07 15.73
CA ARG A 89 0.30 10.99 16.03
C ARG A 89 1.46 10.91 15.02
N GLY A 90 1.93 12.06 14.54
CA GLY A 90 3.03 12.17 13.59
C GLY A 90 2.65 11.84 12.13
N LEU A 91 1.37 11.74 11.82
CA LEU A 91 0.85 11.61 10.45
C LEU A 91 0.09 12.88 10.06
N LEU A 92 0.10 13.18 8.76
CA LEU A 92 -0.74 14.21 8.17
C LEU A 92 -2.09 13.58 7.81
N VAL A 93 -3.14 13.97 8.49
CA VAL A 93 -4.49 13.49 8.23
C VAL A 93 -5.23 14.54 7.41
N PRO A 94 -5.76 14.21 6.22
CA PRO A 94 -6.54 15.16 5.43
C PRO A 94 -7.80 15.57 6.17
N VAL A 95 -8.11 16.86 6.20
CA VAL A 95 -9.37 17.36 6.75
C VAL A 95 -10.46 17.16 5.70
N THR A 96 -11.44 16.33 6.02
CA THR A 96 -12.55 15.96 5.12
C THR A 96 -13.82 15.75 5.93
N PRO A 97 -15.01 15.64 5.30
CA PRO A 97 -16.24 15.29 6.02
C PRO A 97 -16.19 14.00 6.83
N VAL A 98 -15.34 13.03 6.40
CA VAL A 98 -15.17 11.74 7.10
C VAL A 98 -14.00 11.74 8.09
N THR A 99 -13.15 12.75 8.03
CA THR A 99 -12.02 12.98 8.94
C THR A 99 -12.03 14.45 9.44
N PRO A 100 -13.09 14.89 10.13
CA PRO A 100 -13.20 16.27 10.59
C PRO A 100 -12.17 16.59 11.67
N LEU A 101 -11.93 17.87 11.90
CA LEU A 101 -11.14 18.35 13.03
C LEU A 101 -11.79 17.92 14.36
N GLN A 102 -10.97 17.54 15.31
CA GLN A 102 -11.40 17.28 16.68
C GLN A 102 -11.33 18.57 17.52
N PRO A 103 -12.06 18.67 18.63
CA PRO A 103 -11.97 19.83 19.51
C PRO A 103 -10.52 20.11 19.93
N GLY A 104 -10.08 21.35 19.71
CA GLY A 104 -8.72 21.80 20.03
C GLY A 104 -7.66 21.56 18.97
N GLU A 105 -7.99 20.86 17.88
CA GLU A 105 -7.07 20.72 16.75
C GLU A 105 -7.07 21.95 15.84
N GLN A 106 -5.91 22.22 15.25
CA GLN A 106 -5.74 23.25 14.23
C GLN A 106 -5.28 22.60 12.94
N SER A 107 -5.93 22.98 11.83
CA SER A 107 -5.49 22.56 10.50
C SER A 107 -4.42 23.50 9.96
N GLU A 108 -3.61 22.98 9.07
CA GLU A 108 -2.64 23.72 8.27
C GLU A 108 -2.75 23.35 6.79
N ARG A 109 -2.31 24.23 5.91
CA ARG A 109 -2.16 23.92 4.48
C ARG A 109 -0.73 23.48 4.22
N ALA A 110 -0.58 22.31 3.62
CA ALA A 110 0.73 21.73 3.32
C ALA A 110 0.79 21.23 1.88
N GLN A 111 2.00 21.27 1.30
CA GLN A 111 2.29 20.61 0.04
C GLN A 111 2.52 19.12 0.30
N VAL A 112 1.60 18.32 -0.22
CA VAL A 112 1.56 16.88 0.07
C VAL A 112 1.30 16.07 -1.18
N ARG A 113 1.68 14.78 -1.13
CA ARG A 113 1.24 13.77 -2.09
C ARG A 113 0.82 12.48 -1.39
N PHE A 114 0.01 11.68 -2.05
CA PHE A 114 -0.27 10.32 -1.58
C PHE A 114 0.72 9.35 -2.20
N ARG A 115 1.44 8.59 -1.39
CA ARG A 115 2.28 7.48 -1.87
C ARG A 115 1.43 6.29 -2.28
N THR A 116 0.35 6.04 -1.55
CA THR A 116 -0.66 5.03 -1.87
C THR A 116 -2.05 5.60 -1.63
N VAL A 117 -3.04 5.12 -2.36
CA VAL A 117 -4.44 5.52 -2.20
C VAL A 117 -5.25 4.32 -1.75
N GLY A 118 -5.96 4.47 -0.67
CA GLY A 118 -6.84 3.46 -0.09
C GLY A 118 -8.07 4.10 0.52
N ASP A 119 -8.53 3.57 1.64
CA ASP A 119 -9.66 4.12 2.37
C ASP A 119 -9.35 5.54 2.89
N MET A 120 -10.30 6.46 2.71
CA MET A 120 -10.14 7.87 3.06
C MET A 120 -9.95 8.08 4.57
N THR A 121 -10.46 7.19 5.40
CA THR A 121 -10.37 7.29 6.86
C THR A 121 -9.00 6.91 7.42
N CYS A 122 -8.21 6.15 6.68
CA CYS A 122 -6.92 5.63 7.16
C CYS A 122 -5.73 5.96 6.25
N THR A 123 -5.96 6.54 5.08
CA THR A 123 -4.88 6.90 4.14
C THR A 123 -4.39 8.32 4.39
N CYS A 124 -3.12 8.46 4.73
CA CYS A 124 -2.48 9.73 5.02
C CYS A 124 -1.49 10.11 3.91
N PRO A 125 -1.45 11.38 3.48
CA PRO A 125 -0.41 11.88 2.59
C PRO A 125 0.92 12.07 3.32
N VAL A 126 1.97 12.29 2.56
CA VAL A 126 3.29 12.72 3.04
C VAL A 126 3.61 14.11 2.49
N GLU A 127 4.41 14.89 3.23
CA GLU A 127 4.95 16.13 2.69
C GLU A 127 5.85 15.81 1.48
N SER A 128 5.64 16.53 0.40
CA SER A 128 6.40 16.30 -0.83
C SER A 128 6.31 17.50 -1.77
N ALA A 129 7.40 17.78 -2.44
CA ALA A 129 7.47 18.74 -3.54
C ALA A 129 7.49 18.08 -4.92
N ALA A 130 7.41 16.75 -4.99
CA ALA A 130 7.52 15.99 -6.22
C ALA A 130 6.32 16.24 -7.15
N ALA A 131 6.55 16.90 -8.27
CA ALA A 131 5.51 17.32 -9.24
C ALA A 131 5.44 16.40 -10.47
N SER A 132 6.45 15.56 -10.68
CA SER A 132 6.56 14.66 -11.83
C SER A 132 6.97 13.26 -11.41
N PRO A 133 6.80 12.24 -12.28
CA PRO A 133 7.32 10.89 -12.02
C PRO A 133 8.82 10.87 -11.71
N ALA A 134 9.62 11.70 -12.38
CA ALA A 134 11.06 11.80 -12.14
C ALA A 134 11.38 12.33 -10.74
N ASP A 135 10.63 13.33 -10.27
CA ASP A 135 10.80 13.87 -8.92
C ASP A 135 10.45 12.82 -7.86
N VAL A 136 9.37 12.05 -8.10
CA VAL A 136 8.99 10.96 -7.19
C VAL A 136 10.04 9.85 -7.16
N VAL A 137 10.65 9.52 -8.30
CA VAL A 137 11.79 8.58 -8.35
C VAL A 137 12.93 9.09 -7.48
N ALA A 138 13.34 10.37 -7.63
CA ALA A 138 14.40 10.99 -6.85
C ALA A 138 14.08 10.98 -5.34
N GLU A 139 12.83 11.31 -4.96
CA GLU A 139 12.38 11.26 -3.57
C GLU A 139 12.43 9.83 -3.02
N THR A 140 11.93 8.84 -3.79
CA THR A 140 11.85 7.44 -3.36
C THR A 140 13.22 6.83 -3.10
N LEU A 141 14.25 7.25 -3.82
CA LEU A 141 15.64 6.82 -3.59
C LEU A 141 16.19 7.22 -2.22
N THR A 142 15.68 8.30 -1.63
CA THR A 142 16.13 8.82 -0.33
C THR A 142 15.27 8.38 0.85
N VAL A 143 14.12 7.77 0.58
CA VAL A 143 13.16 7.37 1.63
C VAL A 143 13.60 6.08 2.32
N THR A 144 13.70 6.13 3.64
CA THR A 144 14.06 4.98 4.49
C THR A 144 12.85 4.27 5.10
N ILE A 145 11.68 4.91 5.10
CA ILE A 145 10.45 4.37 5.69
C ILE A 145 9.61 3.73 4.58
N SER A 146 9.13 2.51 4.80
CA SER A 146 8.24 1.83 3.86
C SER A 146 6.99 2.67 3.56
N GLU A 147 6.45 2.52 2.36
CA GLU A 147 5.24 3.20 1.91
C GLU A 147 4.11 3.08 2.94
N ARG A 148 3.80 1.87 3.36
CA ARG A 148 2.72 1.59 4.30
C ARG A 148 2.99 2.16 5.69
N GLY A 149 4.20 2.03 6.20
CA GLY A 149 4.59 2.59 7.50
C GLY A 149 4.50 4.12 7.57
N ALA A 150 4.62 4.80 6.43
CA ALA A 150 4.50 6.26 6.35
C ALA A 150 3.06 6.75 6.21
N THR A 151 2.14 5.93 5.66
CA THR A 151 0.85 6.43 5.15
C THR A 151 -0.38 5.83 5.81
N ARG A 152 -0.22 4.81 6.66
CA ARG A 152 -1.35 4.12 7.28
C ARG A 152 -1.49 4.45 8.77
N MET A 153 -2.63 5.03 9.12
CA MET A 153 -2.95 5.38 10.49
C MET A 153 -3.33 4.14 11.33
N ASP A 154 -4.01 3.18 10.73
CA ASP A 154 -4.45 1.94 11.37
C ASP A 154 -3.28 1.04 11.80
N ASP A 155 -2.19 0.99 11.04
CA ASP A 155 -1.01 0.20 11.39
C ASP A 155 -0.24 0.75 12.60
N ARG A 156 -0.43 2.03 12.94
CA ARG A 156 0.21 2.69 14.10
C ARG A 156 -0.62 2.66 15.38
N THR A 157 -1.93 2.45 15.26
CA THR A 157 -2.85 2.80 16.36
C THR A 157 -3.70 1.67 16.88
N SER A 158 -3.77 0.53 16.22
CA SER A 158 -4.70 -0.49 16.65
C SER A 158 -4.05 -1.85 16.88
N ASP A 159 -4.46 -2.46 17.99
CA ASP A 159 -4.37 -3.90 18.22
C ASP A 159 -5.03 -4.73 17.10
N ALA A 160 -5.74 -4.07 16.19
CA ALA A 160 -6.39 -4.60 15.00
C ALA A 160 -5.56 -4.41 13.73
N SER A 161 -4.25 -4.16 13.85
CA SER A 161 -3.38 -4.04 12.67
C SER A 161 -3.49 -5.28 11.79
N MET A 162 -3.38 -5.10 10.48
CA MET A 162 -3.39 -6.19 9.50
C MET A 162 -2.35 -7.28 9.83
N GLU A 163 -1.26 -6.90 10.50
CA GLU A 163 -0.23 -7.83 10.94
C GLU A 163 -0.73 -8.78 12.02
N ARG A 164 -1.52 -8.29 12.97
CA ARG A 164 -2.15 -9.12 14.00
C ARG A 164 -3.21 -10.05 13.41
N ARG A 165 -4.07 -9.53 12.53
CA ARG A 165 -5.07 -10.34 11.82
C ARG A 165 -4.41 -11.45 10.98
N LYS A 166 -3.25 -11.19 10.37
CA LYS A 166 -2.49 -12.21 9.64
C LYS A 166 -1.84 -13.24 10.56
N LYS A 167 -1.36 -12.84 11.74
CA LYS A 167 -0.86 -13.79 12.76
C LYS A 167 -1.98 -14.68 13.30
N GLU A 168 -3.18 -14.17 13.39
CA GLU A 168 -4.38 -14.86 13.87
C GLU A 168 -5.07 -15.70 12.76
N GLY A 169 -4.53 -15.72 11.54
CA GLY A 169 -5.02 -16.59 10.47
C GLY A 169 -6.24 -16.07 9.68
N TYR A 170 -6.57 -14.79 9.80
CA TYR A 170 -7.74 -14.18 9.13
C TYR A 170 -7.53 -13.80 7.66
N PHE A 171 -6.42 -14.19 7.03
CA PHE A 171 -6.17 -13.94 5.60
C PHE A 171 -5.52 -15.13 4.91
#